data_a844b07337e393383fa23985e6ebc6fa
#
_entry.id   a844b07337e393383fa23985e6ebc6fa
#
_cell.length_a   1.000
_cell.length_b   1.000
_cell.length_c   1.000
_cell.angle_alpha   90.00
_cell.angle_beta   90.00
_cell.angle_gamma   90.00
#
_symmetry.space_group_name_H-M   'P 1'
#
loop_
_entity.id
_entity.type
_entity.pdbx_description
1 polymer ?
#
loop_
_entity_poly.entity_id
_entity_poly.type
_entity_poly.pdbx_seq_one_letter_code
_entity_poly.pdbx_strand_id
1 'polypeptide(L)'
;MEQTASRLIRNAGSWYMHSRVYHGYTNNGEVMGAGIGPGSNSQYFSISKISENQRLGGALEIIDQDNDFYYMAFEDNGDFRRYWKDFNLHLFYEKKFKDFWGSFNIMYSRSLNYQWELLNDPALPYYHPGRDVNNFHIDFKLTYPIQF
;
A
#
# COMPACT_ATOMS: atom_id res chain seq x y z
N MET A 1 9.46 4.52 11.96
CA MET A 1 8.08 4.88 11.59
C MET A 1 8.16 5.84 10.43
N GLU A 2 7.39 5.62 9.40
CA GLU A 2 7.33 6.46 8.20
C GLU A 2 5.87 6.73 7.85
N GLN A 3 5.58 7.92 7.35
CA GLN A 3 4.26 8.30 6.84
C GLN A 3 4.42 8.96 5.48
N THR A 4 3.68 8.48 4.50
CA THR A 4 3.62 9.05 3.15
C THR A 4 2.17 9.41 2.85
N ALA A 5 1.92 10.63 2.39
CA ALA A 5 0.57 11.10 2.06
C ALA A 5 0.59 11.88 0.74
N SER A 6 -0.31 11.53 -0.16
CA SER A 6 -0.49 12.18 -1.47
C SER A 6 -1.92 12.69 -1.70
N ARG A 7 -2.78 12.61 -0.67
CA ARG A 7 -4.18 13.04 -0.75
C ARG A 7 -4.32 14.56 -0.85
N LEU A 8 -5.45 15.00 -1.39
CA LEU A 8 -5.84 16.41 -1.52
C LEU A 8 -5.90 17.08 -0.14
N ILE A 9 -5.21 18.19 0.00
CA ILE A 9 -5.36 19.10 1.12
C ILE A 9 -6.24 20.27 0.63
N ARG A 10 -7.20 20.71 1.44
CA ARG A 10 -8.26 21.70 1.10
C ARG A 10 -7.83 22.90 0.25
N ASN A 11 -6.54 23.24 0.22
CA ASN A 11 -6.01 24.42 -0.48
C ASN A 11 -4.88 24.10 -1.48
N ALA A 12 -4.55 22.84 -1.70
CA ALA A 12 -3.45 22.45 -2.58
C ALA A 12 -3.91 21.36 -3.52
N GLY A 13 -4.31 21.53 -4.68
CA GLY A 13 -4.80 20.55 -5.66
C GLY A 13 -4.30 19.11 -5.52
N SER A 14 -4.79 18.21 -6.31
CA SER A 14 -4.42 16.79 -6.26
C SER A 14 -2.94 16.60 -6.62
N TRP A 15 -2.19 15.86 -5.82
CA TRP A 15 -0.83 15.45 -6.14
C TRP A 15 -0.85 14.48 -7.33
N TYR A 16 0.12 14.64 -8.24
CA TYR A 16 0.29 13.82 -9.46
C TYR A 16 -0.81 13.93 -10.52
N MET A 17 -1.85 14.74 -10.29
CA MET A 17 -2.91 15.01 -11.24
C MET A 17 -2.82 16.45 -11.75
N HIS A 18 -3.25 16.70 -12.99
CA HIS A 18 -3.27 18.04 -13.57
C HIS A 18 -4.54 18.23 -14.41
N SER A 19 -5.28 19.32 -14.15
CA SER A 19 -6.58 19.59 -14.79
C SER A 19 -6.53 19.75 -16.31
N ARG A 20 -5.38 20.12 -16.86
CA ARG A 20 -5.17 20.33 -18.31
C ARG A 20 -4.30 19.28 -18.98
N VAL A 21 -3.56 18.49 -18.21
CA VAL A 21 -2.68 17.44 -18.70
C VAL A 21 -3.23 16.11 -18.24
N TYR A 22 -3.94 15.41 -19.11
CA TYR A 22 -4.64 14.15 -18.78
C TYR A 22 -3.74 13.06 -18.20
N HIS A 23 -2.48 13.05 -18.59
CA HIS A 23 -1.52 12.06 -18.07
C HIS A 23 -0.93 12.43 -16.71
N GLY A 24 -1.15 13.68 -16.26
CA GLY A 24 -0.59 14.17 -15.00
C GLY A 24 0.93 13.96 -14.91
N TYR A 25 1.41 13.58 -13.74
CA TYR A 25 2.82 13.28 -13.48
C TYR A 25 3.12 11.80 -13.74
N THR A 26 3.01 11.38 -14.99
CA THR A 26 3.26 9.99 -15.38
C THR A 26 4.32 9.89 -16.49
N ASN A 27 5.04 8.77 -16.51
CA ASN A 27 5.92 8.36 -17.58
C ASN A 27 5.50 6.97 -18.07
N ASN A 28 5.16 6.83 -19.35
CA ASN A 28 4.65 5.58 -19.94
C ASN A 28 3.45 4.96 -19.18
N GLY A 29 2.59 5.82 -18.58
CA GLY A 29 1.44 5.37 -17.80
C GLY A 29 1.74 5.04 -16.33
N GLU A 30 3.00 5.12 -15.90
CA GLU A 30 3.38 4.94 -14.50
C GLU A 30 3.51 6.29 -13.78
N VAL A 31 2.98 6.39 -12.57
CA VAL A 31 3.05 7.61 -11.76
C VAL A 31 4.50 7.85 -11.33
N MET A 32 5.05 9.01 -11.69
CA MET A 32 6.36 9.45 -11.22
C MET A 32 6.22 10.08 -9.83
N GLY A 33 6.21 9.27 -8.79
CA GLY A 33 6.04 9.76 -7.44
C GLY A 33 6.11 8.67 -6.38
N ALA A 34 5.46 8.91 -5.24
CA ALA A 34 5.37 7.92 -4.20
C ALA A 34 4.62 6.68 -4.70
N GLY A 35 5.13 5.48 -4.38
CA GLY A 35 4.59 4.20 -4.84
C GLY A 35 3.15 3.91 -4.40
N ILE A 36 2.62 4.69 -3.45
CA ILE A 36 1.22 4.62 -3.01
C ILE A 36 0.22 5.22 -4.01
N GLY A 37 0.69 5.92 -5.05
CA GLY A 37 -0.18 6.58 -6.04
C GLY A 37 -0.81 7.89 -5.56
N PRO A 38 -1.72 8.48 -6.38
CA PRO A 38 -2.44 9.70 -6.03
C PRO A 38 -3.47 9.45 -4.93
N GLY A 39 -3.86 10.51 -4.21
CA GLY A 39 -4.98 10.50 -3.26
C GLY A 39 -4.82 9.59 -2.04
N SER A 40 -3.68 8.96 -1.88
CA SER A 40 -3.44 7.89 -0.90
C SER A 40 -2.69 8.39 0.34
N ASN A 41 -2.74 7.58 1.41
CA ASN A 41 -1.98 7.81 2.63
C ASN A 41 -1.46 6.46 3.14
N SER A 42 -0.17 6.38 3.44
CA SER A 42 0.45 5.17 4.01
C SER A 42 1.13 5.50 5.33
N GLN A 43 0.96 4.59 6.28
CA GLN A 43 1.66 4.57 7.56
C GLN A 43 2.39 3.24 7.69
N TYR A 44 3.71 3.30 7.82
CA TYR A 44 4.57 2.14 7.92
C TYR A 44 5.36 2.13 9.22
N PHE A 45 5.31 1.03 9.93
CA PHE A 45 6.07 0.78 11.13
C PHE A 45 6.82 -0.53 11.02
N SER A 46 8.13 -0.52 11.24
CA SER A 46 8.94 -1.75 11.22
C SER A 46 9.84 -1.86 12.44
N ILE A 47 10.07 -3.10 12.83
CA ILE A 47 11.03 -3.47 13.86
C ILE A 47 11.88 -4.64 13.35
N SER A 48 13.19 -4.56 13.55
CA SER A 48 14.09 -5.65 13.15
C SER A 48 15.28 -5.80 14.10
N LYS A 49 15.68 -7.04 14.28
CA LYS A 49 16.93 -7.40 14.95
C LYS A 49 18.00 -7.67 13.89
N ILE A 50 19.10 -6.97 13.99
CA ILE A 50 20.22 -7.07 13.07
C ILE A 50 21.42 -7.67 13.83
N SER A 51 22.05 -8.66 13.22
CA SER A 51 23.33 -9.24 13.64
C SER A 51 24.31 -9.18 12.46
N GLU A 52 25.58 -9.53 12.65
CA GLU A 52 26.59 -9.43 11.61
C GLU A 52 26.20 -10.11 10.28
N ASN A 53 25.52 -11.25 10.36
CA ASN A 53 25.22 -12.10 9.20
C ASN A 53 23.73 -12.33 8.98
N GLN A 54 22.85 -11.70 9.75
CA GLN A 54 21.41 -11.93 9.61
C GLN A 54 20.58 -10.73 10.06
N ARG A 55 19.41 -10.59 9.44
CA ARG A 55 18.38 -9.65 9.81
C ARG A 55 17.04 -10.39 9.88
N LEU A 56 16.36 -10.25 11.00
CA LEU A 56 14.99 -10.76 11.19
C LEU A 56 14.12 -9.63 11.66
N GLY A 57 12.95 -9.49 11.07
CA GLY A 57 12.05 -8.42 11.47
C GLY A 57 10.65 -8.58 10.94
N GLY A 58 9.83 -7.64 11.32
CA GLY A 58 8.47 -7.50 10.81
C GLY A 58 8.07 -6.05 10.65
N ALA A 59 7.02 -5.82 9.87
CA ALA A 59 6.45 -4.50 9.69
C ALA A 59 4.93 -4.57 9.59
N LEU A 60 4.30 -3.47 9.98
CA LEU A 60 2.89 -3.20 9.79
C LEU A 60 2.76 -2.00 8.87
N GLU A 61 1.90 -2.09 7.88
CA GLU A 61 1.57 -1.01 7.00
C GLU A 61 0.06 -0.87 6.89
N ILE A 62 -0.41 0.37 6.90
CA ILE A 62 -1.80 0.72 6.67
C ILE A 62 -1.81 1.71 5.51
N ILE A 63 -2.58 1.39 4.47
CA ILE A 63 -2.71 2.23 3.28
C ILE A 63 -4.19 2.59 3.09
N ASP A 64 -4.47 3.89 3.01
CA ASP A 64 -5.74 4.40 2.49
C ASP A 64 -5.56 4.62 0.99
N GLN A 65 -6.32 3.90 0.16
CA GLN A 65 -6.19 3.92 -1.29
C GLN A 65 -7.06 5.02 -1.90
N ASP A 66 -6.42 5.91 -2.65
CA ASP A 66 -7.01 6.99 -3.46
C ASP A 66 -8.34 7.58 -2.91
N ASN A 67 -8.26 8.15 -1.74
CA ASN A 67 -9.41 8.81 -1.11
C ASN A 67 -9.92 10.00 -1.92
N ASP A 68 -9.08 10.63 -2.74
CA ASP A 68 -9.50 11.74 -3.59
C ASP A 68 -10.45 11.24 -4.67
N PHE A 69 -10.18 10.08 -5.28
CA PHE A 69 -11.11 9.44 -6.21
C PHE A 69 -12.41 9.07 -5.51
N TYR A 70 -12.33 8.51 -4.30
CA TYR A 70 -13.52 8.16 -3.53
C TYR A 70 -14.45 9.36 -3.32
N TYR A 71 -13.91 10.48 -2.88
CA TYR A 71 -14.71 11.69 -2.67
C TYR A 71 -15.30 12.25 -3.96
N MET A 72 -14.54 12.21 -5.05
CA MET A 72 -15.00 12.72 -6.35
C MET A 72 -16.07 11.84 -6.99
N ALA A 73 -15.92 10.52 -6.89
CA ALA A 73 -16.80 9.56 -7.54
C ALA A 73 -18.08 9.26 -6.73
N PHE A 74 -18.02 9.41 -5.40
CA PHE A 74 -19.09 9.01 -4.49
C PHE A 74 -19.53 10.16 -3.56
N GLU A 75 -19.49 11.40 -4.07
CA GLU A 75 -19.80 12.62 -3.32
C GLU A 75 -21.18 12.57 -2.65
N ASP A 76 -22.18 11.97 -3.30
CA ASP A 76 -23.55 11.85 -2.80
C ASP A 76 -23.67 10.86 -1.62
N ASN A 77 -22.74 9.95 -1.44
CA ASN A 77 -22.86 8.91 -0.40
C ASN A 77 -22.43 9.37 0.99
N GLY A 78 -21.63 10.43 1.10
CA GLY A 78 -21.23 11.06 2.38
C GLY A 78 -20.66 10.13 3.46
N ASP A 79 -20.49 8.84 3.17
CA ASP A 79 -20.08 7.83 4.12
C ASP A 79 -18.56 7.65 4.10
N PHE A 80 -17.88 8.43 4.92
CA PHE A 80 -16.43 8.37 5.11
C PHE A 80 -15.89 7.03 5.64
N ARG A 81 -16.76 6.09 5.94
CA ARG A 81 -16.39 4.81 6.53
C ARG A 81 -16.11 3.73 5.47
N ARG A 82 -16.31 4.01 4.20
CA ARG A 82 -16.24 3.04 3.11
C ARG A 82 -15.01 3.21 2.23
N TYR A 83 -13.91 3.66 2.80
CA TYR A 83 -12.65 3.72 2.09
C TYR A 83 -12.13 2.33 1.75
N TRP A 84 -11.46 2.23 0.63
CA TRP A 84 -10.58 1.10 0.40
C TRP A 84 -9.33 1.27 1.27
N LYS A 85 -9.14 0.33 2.18
CA LYS A 85 -8.04 0.36 3.14
C LYS A 85 -7.34 -0.98 3.19
N ASP A 86 -6.02 -0.97 3.05
CA ASP A 86 -5.18 -2.16 3.14
C ASP A 86 -4.44 -2.21 4.47
N PHE A 87 -4.46 -3.37 5.09
CA PHE A 87 -3.66 -3.71 6.26
C PHE A 87 -2.66 -4.78 5.85
N ASN A 88 -1.37 -4.43 5.88
CA ASN A 88 -0.28 -5.30 5.47
C ASN A 88 0.56 -5.69 6.69
N LEU A 89 0.74 -6.98 6.88
CA LEU A 89 1.67 -7.54 7.86
C LEU A 89 2.83 -8.17 7.08
N HIS A 90 4.03 -7.70 7.35
CA HIS A 90 5.25 -8.20 6.73
C HIS A 90 6.11 -8.93 7.75
N LEU A 91 6.68 -10.06 7.35
CA LEU A 91 7.72 -10.78 8.07
C LEU A 91 8.88 -10.99 7.09
N PHE A 92 10.09 -10.65 7.51
CA PHE A 92 11.26 -10.80 6.67
C PHE A 92 12.43 -11.38 7.43
N TYR A 93 13.18 -12.21 6.73
CA TYR A 93 14.41 -12.81 7.20
C TYR A 93 15.46 -12.77 6.10
N GLU A 94 16.63 -12.24 6.43
CA GLU A 94 17.78 -12.17 5.55
C GLU A 94 18.99 -12.81 6.25
N LYS A 95 19.75 -13.60 5.52
CA LYS A 95 20.97 -14.24 6.04
C LYS A 95 22.06 -14.26 5.01
N LYS A 96 23.26 -13.88 5.46
CA LYS A 96 24.50 -14.06 4.73
C LYS A 96 25.07 -15.45 5.00
N PHE A 97 25.22 -16.20 3.95
CA PHE A 97 26.03 -17.43 3.92
C PHE A 97 27.42 -17.06 3.40
N LYS A 98 28.36 -18.01 3.37
CA LYS A 98 29.76 -17.72 2.97
C LYS A 98 29.81 -16.88 1.68
N ASP A 99 29.14 -17.35 0.63
CA ASP A 99 29.28 -16.82 -0.73
C ASP A 99 28.00 -16.19 -1.27
N PHE A 100 26.88 -16.23 -0.55
CA PHE A 100 25.63 -15.70 -1.03
C PHE A 100 24.76 -15.12 0.09
N TRP A 101 23.79 -14.28 -0.30
CA TRP A 101 22.72 -13.79 0.57
C TRP A 101 21.42 -14.45 0.22
N GLY A 102 20.74 -14.97 1.22
CA GLY A 102 19.35 -15.42 1.11
C GLY A 102 18.42 -14.44 1.80
N SER A 103 17.32 -14.09 1.16
CA SER A 103 16.23 -13.36 1.78
C SER A 103 14.90 -14.11 1.59
N PHE A 104 14.09 -14.07 2.61
CA PHE A 104 12.76 -14.66 2.63
C PHE A 104 11.79 -13.63 3.21
N ASN A 105 10.73 -13.33 2.46
CA ASN A 105 9.70 -12.37 2.86
C ASN A 105 8.34 -13.02 2.75
N ILE A 106 7.50 -12.78 3.75
CA ILE A 106 6.07 -13.12 3.73
C ILE A 106 5.30 -11.83 3.99
N MET A 107 4.30 -11.57 3.19
CA MET A 107 3.33 -10.51 3.41
C MET A 107 1.93 -11.11 3.43
N TYR A 108 1.18 -10.79 4.46
CA TYR A 108 -0.27 -10.96 4.52
C TYR A 108 -0.93 -9.61 4.36
N SER A 109 -1.85 -9.51 3.42
CA SER A 109 -2.62 -8.30 3.15
C SER A 109 -4.10 -8.57 3.33
N ARG A 110 -4.76 -7.70 4.07
CA ARG A 110 -6.22 -7.65 4.16
C ARG A 110 -6.70 -6.31 3.64
N SER A 111 -7.43 -6.36 2.51
CA SER A 111 -8.04 -5.20 1.87
C SER A 111 -9.50 -5.09 2.28
N LEU A 112 -9.87 -4.00 2.92
CA LEU A 112 -11.25 -3.67 3.27
C LEU A 112 -11.86 -2.81 2.16
N ASN A 113 -13.10 -3.07 1.79
CA ASN A 113 -13.82 -2.38 0.71
C ASN A 113 -13.01 -2.32 -0.60
N TYR A 114 -12.46 -3.46 -1.00
CA TYR A 114 -11.60 -3.58 -2.18
C TYR A 114 -12.23 -2.95 -3.42
N GLN A 115 -11.48 -2.08 -4.08
CA GLN A 115 -11.92 -1.32 -5.25
C GLN A 115 -13.20 -0.50 -5.04
N TRP A 116 -13.45 -0.03 -3.82
CA TRP A 116 -14.66 0.75 -3.46
C TRP A 116 -15.96 0.09 -3.89
N GLU A 117 -16.03 -1.23 -3.86
CA GLU A 117 -17.25 -1.97 -4.14
C GLU A 117 -18.34 -1.64 -3.11
N LEU A 118 -19.07 -0.56 -3.35
CA LEU A 118 -20.14 -0.09 -2.48
C LEU A 118 -21.44 -0.79 -2.82
N LEU A 119 -22.07 -1.46 -1.85
CA LEU A 119 -23.49 -1.78 -1.91
C LEU A 119 -24.26 -0.58 -1.36
N ASN A 120 -25.10 0.02 -2.20
CA ASN A 120 -26.01 1.10 -1.81
C ASN A 120 -27.21 0.58 -1.00
N ASP A 121 -26.97 -0.32 -0.06
CA ASP A 121 -28.00 -0.81 0.85
C ASP A 121 -27.74 -0.25 2.24
N PRO A 122 -28.57 0.72 2.70
CA PRO A 122 -28.42 1.31 4.03
C PRO A 122 -28.66 0.30 5.17
N ALA A 123 -29.27 -0.86 4.88
CA ALA A 123 -29.49 -1.92 5.85
C ALA A 123 -28.25 -2.79 6.08
N LEU A 124 -27.21 -2.70 5.23
CA LEU A 124 -26.02 -3.49 5.38
C LEU A 124 -25.09 -2.94 6.47
N PRO A 125 -24.53 -3.82 7.31
CA PRO A 125 -23.58 -3.41 8.31
C PRO A 125 -22.32 -2.82 7.68
N TYR A 126 -21.58 -2.02 8.43
CA TYR A 126 -20.37 -1.32 8.06
C TYR A 126 -19.31 -2.21 7.37
N TYR A 127 -19.16 -3.43 7.86
CA TYR A 127 -18.31 -4.45 7.26
C TYR A 127 -19.20 -5.51 6.62
N HIS A 128 -19.27 -5.52 5.31
CA HIS A 128 -19.99 -6.57 4.60
C HIS A 128 -19.03 -7.70 4.25
N PRO A 129 -19.23 -8.92 4.81
CA PRO A 129 -18.42 -10.07 4.44
C PRO A 129 -18.55 -10.35 2.94
N GLY A 130 -17.46 -10.43 2.23
CA GLY A 130 -17.44 -10.70 0.80
C GLY A 130 -16.87 -9.56 -0.05
N ARG A 131 -16.62 -8.40 0.57
CA ARG A 131 -15.90 -7.30 -0.08
C ARG A 131 -14.49 -7.12 0.45
N ASP A 132 -14.17 -7.79 1.54
CA ASP A 132 -12.83 -7.87 2.07
C ASP A 132 -12.07 -8.96 1.32
N VAL A 133 -10.89 -8.62 0.87
CA VAL A 133 -9.99 -9.54 0.18
C VAL A 133 -8.78 -9.82 1.06
N ASN A 134 -8.43 -11.08 1.17
CA ASN A 134 -7.19 -11.51 1.83
C ASN A 134 -6.22 -12.03 0.78
N ASN A 135 -4.95 -11.62 0.90
CA ASN A 135 -3.90 -12.03 -0.01
C ASN A 135 -2.63 -12.41 0.77
N PHE A 136 -1.89 -13.38 0.23
CA PHE A 136 -0.58 -13.77 0.73
C PHE A 136 0.44 -13.63 -0.39
N HIS A 137 1.55 -12.98 -0.06
CA HIS A 137 2.71 -12.88 -0.93
C HIS A 137 3.91 -13.52 -0.24
N ILE A 138 4.62 -14.37 -0.96
CA ILE A 138 5.84 -15.01 -0.49
C ILE A 138 6.91 -14.74 -1.53
N ASP A 139 8.02 -14.16 -1.08
CA ASP A 139 9.19 -13.87 -1.90
C ASP A 139 10.41 -14.58 -1.33
N PHE A 140 11.17 -15.23 -2.21
CA PHE A 140 12.45 -15.83 -1.90
C PHE A 140 13.50 -15.35 -2.90
N LYS A 141 14.58 -14.75 -2.39
CA LYS A 141 15.66 -14.22 -3.22
C LYS A 141 17.01 -14.76 -2.78
N LEU A 142 17.81 -15.23 -3.74
CA LEU A 142 19.20 -15.56 -3.58
C LEU A 142 20.05 -14.58 -4.39
N THR A 143 21.04 -13.98 -3.74
CA THR A 143 21.98 -13.06 -4.39
C THR A 143 23.40 -13.61 -4.22
N TYR A 144 24.04 -13.88 -5.35
CA TYR A 144 25.42 -14.36 -5.42
C TYR A 144 26.30 -13.30 -6.09
N PRO A 145 27.38 -12.80 -5.42
CA PRO A 145 28.30 -11.87 -6.03
C PRO A 145 29.19 -12.59 -7.05
N ILE A 146 29.11 -12.22 -8.32
CA ILE A 146 30.00 -12.70 -9.36
C ILE A 146 31.18 -11.70 -9.41
N GLN A 147 32.38 -12.18 -9.11
CA GLN A 147 33.60 -11.39 -9.34
C GLN A 147 34.11 -11.71 -10.76
N PHE A 148 34.27 -10.68 -11.56
CA PHE A 148 34.88 -10.74 -12.88
C PHE A 148 36.35 -10.38 -12.80
#